data_0e1be1984d8acb47c354c7aa4451a290
#
_entry.id   0e1be1984d8acb47c354c7aa4451a290
#
_cell.length_a   1.000
_cell.length_b   1.000
_cell.length_c   1.000
_cell.angle_alpha   90.00
_cell.angle_beta   90.00
_cell.angle_gamma   90.00
#
_symmetry.space_group_name_H-M   'P 1'
#
loop_
_entity.id
_entity.type
_entity.pdbx_description
1 polymer ?
#
loop_
_entity_poly.entity_id
_entity_poly.type
_entity_poly.pdbx_seq_one_letter_code
_entity_poly.pdbx_strand_id
1 'polypeptide(L)'
;MLQEQSRLFQRLLFFADALLVAVGWVAAWYVRFEVLTPPEWLPLERYLDFLPWVLMVSVFVFWASGLYAPDRAQRLYSLVFSVARAVVVGLVLLMASLSLYRTFSFSRGHMLLFGVITPSLMILLRIVLFLAITRARQQGHNIRRVLIVGDNAVGRRLAEAFAQYPWMGLEVVGFLDDQAEGPDVLGPVADVTDQVDQFAGDGRPISYVYLALPLTALPRLQQLLTDLSTRLTHVC
;
A
#
# COMPACT_ATOMS: atom_id res chain seq x y z
N MET A 1 13.95 -4.50 9.95
CA MET A 1 13.62 -3.09 9.66
C MET A 1 12.50 -2.91 8.61
N LEU A 2 12.58 -3.47 7.39
CA LEU A 2 11.55 -3.22 6.35
C LEU A 2 10.17 -3.82 6.67
N GLN A 3 10.11 -4.97 7.33
CA GLN A 3 8.84 -5.59 7.76
C GLN A 3 8.19 -4.82 8.92
N GLU A 4 8.97 -4.24 9.81
CA GLU A 4 8.44 -3.46 10.93
C GLU A 4 7.81 -2.16 10.49
N GLN A 5 8.44 -1.42 9.55
CA GLN A 5 7.86 -0.21 8.98
C GLN A 5 6.56 -0.49 8.20
N SER A 6 6.49 -1.62 7.49
CA SER A 6 5.27 -2.05 6.81
C SER A 6 4.14 -2.36 7.80
N ARG A 7 4.44 -3.03 8.92
CA ARG A 7 3.46 -3.34 9.97
C ARG A 7 2.99 -2.09 10.72
N LEU A 8 3.90 -1.16 10.98
CA LEU A 8 3.56 0.11 11.63
C LEU A 8 2.64 0.95 10.74
N PHE A 9 2.94 1.04 9.45
CA PHE A 9 2.08 1.72 8.48
C PHE A 9 0.69 1.09 8.38
N GLN A 10 0.60 -0.24 8.35
CA GLN A 10 -0.68 -0.94 8.36
C GLN A 10 -1.49 -0.66 9.62
N ARG A 11 -0.85 -0.64 10.79
CA ARG A 11 -1.51 -0.28 12.07
C ARG A 11 -2.02 1.15 12.07
N LEU A 12 -1.20 2.09 11.59
CA LEU A 12 -1.62 3.49 11.48
C LEU A 12 -2.81 3.65 10.54
N LEU A 13 -2.80 2.97 9.39
CA LEU A 13 -3.90 2.98 8.44
C LEU A 13 -5.18 2.37 9.04
N PHE A 14 -5.05 1.29 9.80
CA PHE A 14 -6.15 0.67 10.53
C PHE A 14 -6.81 1.64 11.52
N PHE A 15 -6.02 2.33 12.35
CA PHE A 15 -6.54 3.32 13.29
C PHE A 15 -7.14 4.54 12.58
N ALA A 16 -6.53 4.98 11.48
CA ALA A 16 -7.07 6.06 10.67
C ALA A 16 -8.43 5.69 10.06
N ASP A 17 -8.57 4.46 9.53
CA ASP A 17 -9.85 3.99 8.98
C ASP A 17 -10.93 3.88 10.07
N ALA A 18 -10.60 3.38 11.26
CA ALA A 18 -11.53 3.33 12.39
C ALA A 18 -11.99 4.75 12.80
N LEU A 19 -11.07 5.71 12.83
CA LEU A 19 -11.39 7.11 13.08
C LEU A 19 -12.29 7.68 11.98
N LEU A 20 -11.99 7.40 10.70
CA LEU A 20 -12.82 7.85 9.59
C LEU A 20 -14.23 7.24 9.59
N VAL A 21 -14.39 6.01 10.05
CA VAL A 21 -15.71 5.40 10.28
C VAL A 21 -16.47 6.19 11.36
N ALA A 22 -15.83 6.51 12.49
CA ALA A 22 -16.45 7.31 13.54
C ALA A 22 -16.84 8.72 13.05
N VAL A 23 -15.92 9.39 12.37
CA VAL A 23 -16.16 10.71 11.77
C VAL A 23 -17.29 10.65 10.75
N GLY A 24 -17.28 9.65 9.85
CA GLY A 24 -18.32 9.44 8.84
C GLY A 24 -19.69 9.18 9.45
N TRP A 25 -19.75 8.42 10.56
CA TRP A 25 -20.98 8.18 11.29
C TRP A 25 -21.59 9.46 11.86
N VAL A 26 -20.78 10.28 12.54
CA VAL A 26 -21.21 11.57 13.11
C VAL A 26 -21.53 12.58 12.01
N ALA A 27 -20.71 12.64 10.96
CA ALA A 27 -20.94 13.54 9.84
C ALA A 27 -22.25 13.21 9.09
N ALA A 28 -22.54 11.91 8.90
CA ALA A 28 -23.81 11.47 8.31
C ALA A 28 -25.02 11.87 9.17
N TRP A 29 -24.89 11.81 10.49
CA TRP A 29 -25.90 12.31 11.42
C TRP A 29 -26.11 13.81 11.24
N TYR A 30 -25.02 14.58 11.28
CA TYR A 30 -25.06 16.04 11.14
C TYR A 30 -25.71 16.46 9.82
N VAL A 31 -25.27 15.89 8.70
CA VAL A 31 -25.83 16.21 7.39
C VAL A 31 -27.32 15.82 7.32
N ARG A 32 -27.68 14.66 7.89
CA ARG A 32 -29.07 14.18 7.84
C ARG A 32 -30.03 15.02 8.65
N PHE A 33 -29.66 15.42 9.86
CA PHE A 33 -30.57 16.02 10.82
C PHE A 33 -30.42 17.53 11.01
N GLU A 34 -29.22 18.08 10.74
CA GLU A 34 -28.99 19.51 10.84
C GLU A 34 -29.09 20.24 9.47
N VAL A 35 -28.67 19.56 8.39
CA VAL A 35 -28.60 20.21 7.08
C VAL A 35 -29.82 19.89 6.21
N LEU A 36 -30.22 18.61 6.11
CA LEU A 36 -31.24 18.15 5.14
C LEU A 36 -32.66 18.15 5.65
N THR A 37 -32.90 18.11 6.94
CA THR A 37 -34.25 18.00 7.51
C THR A 37 -34.40 18.84 8.79
N PRO A 38 -35.33 19.81 8.84
CA PRO A 38 -35.82 20.37 10.09
C PRO A 38 -36.97 19.49 10.61
N PRO A 39 -37.30 19.46 11.85
CA PRO A 39 -36.64 18.74 12.94
C PRO A 39 -37.47 17.57 13.42
N GLU A 40 -37.30 16.38 12.88
CA GLU A 40 -37.57 15.16 13.63
C GLU A 40 -36.27 14.75 14.33
N TRP A 41 -36.08 15.31 15.50
CA TRP A 41 -34.87 15.15 16.29
C TRP A 41 -34.72 13.74 16.82
N LEU A 42 -33.85 12.97 16.17
CA LEU A 42 -33.21 11.84 16.84
C LEU A 42 -31.90 12.35 17.44
N PRO A 43 -31.75 12.39 18.78
CA PRO A 43 -30.58 12.97 19.43
C PRO A 43 -29.32 12.21 19.07
N LEU A 44 -28.22 12.95 18.88
CA LEU A 44 -26.89 12.42 18.55
C LEU A 44 -26.45 11.31 19.55
N GLU A 45 -26.78 11.47 20.83
CA GLU A 45 -26.44 10.52 21.89
C GLU A 45 -26.85 9.09 21.54
N ARG A 46 -28.06 8.90 21.00
CA ARG A 46 -28.53 7.56 20.57
C ARG A 46 -27.71 6.97 19.43
N TYR A 47 -27.20 7.79 18.51
CA TYR A 47 -26.31 7.32 17.45
C TYR A 47 -24.92 7.00 17.98
N LEU A 48 -24.44 7.74 19.00
CA LEU A 48 -23.18 7.47 19.67
C LEU A 48 -23.20 6.16 20.48
N ASP A 49 -24.33 5.80 21.07
CA ASP A 49 -24.48 4.52 21.77
C ASP A 49 -24.22 3.31 20.86
N PHE A 50 -24.52 3.44 19.56
CA PHE A 50 -24.28 2.39 18.57
C PHE A 50 -22.90 2.48 17.90
N LEU A 51 -22.15 3.54 18.11
CA LEU A 51 -20.84 3.73 17.51
C LEU A 51 -19.85 2.58 17.79
N PRO A 52 -19.75 2.02 19.02
CA PRO A 52 -18.89 0.87 19.27
C PRO A 52 -19.25 -0.36 18.41
N TRP A 53 -20.54 -0.59 18.20
CA TRP A 53 -21.02 -1.68 17.35
C TRP A 53 -20.68 -1.43 15.88
N VAL A 54 -20.90 -0.20 15.39
CA VAL A 54 -20.55 0.20 14.03
C VAL A 54 -19.06 0.04 13.77
N LEU A 55 -18.22 0.45 14.71
CA LEU A 55 -16.76 0.27 14.64
C LEU A 55 -16.37 -1.20 14.61
N MET A 56 -16.94 -2.02 15.48
CA MET A 56 -16.66 -3.46 15.54
C MET A 56 -16.98 -4.15 14.22
N VAL A 57 -18.18 -3.92 13.67
CA VAL A 57 -18.61 -4.53 12.39
C VAL A 57 -17.73 -4.02 11.24
N SER A 58 -17.48 -2.71 11.16
CA SER A 58 -16.69 -2.13 10.09
C SER A 58 -15.24 -2.63 10.10
N VAL A 59 -14.59 -2.65 11.25
CA VAL A 59 -13.22 -3.15 11.44
C VAL A 59 -13.13 -4.63 11.08
N PHE A 60 -14.09 -5.45 11.52
CA PHE A 60 -14.14 -6.86 11.17
C PHE A 60 -14.26 -7.07 9.65
N VAL A 61 -15.16 -6.34 9.00
CA VAL A 61 -15.35 -6.44 7.54
C VAL A 61 -14.11 -5.98 6.77
N PHE A 62 -13.47 -4.90 7.20
CA PHE A 62 -12.27 -4.39 6.55
C PHE A 62 -11.11 -5.37 6.67
N TRP A 63 -10.95 -5.98 7.85
CA TRP A 63 -9.96 -7.03 8.06
C TRP A 63 -10.25 -8.29 7.21
N ALA A 64 -11.48 -8.78 7.23
CA ALA A 64 -11.91 -9.95 6.47
C ALA A 64 -11.85 -9.73 4.95
N SER A 65 -12.01 -8.48 4.49
CA SER A 65 -11.89 -8.10 3.08
C SER A 65 -10.44 -7.98 2.59
N GLY A 66 -9.45 -8.18 3.47
CA GLY A 66 -8.02 -8.05 3.12
C GLY A 66 -7.59 -6.62 2.82
N LEU A 67 -8.32 -5.60 3.31
CA LEU A 67 -8.04 -4.19 3.02
C LEU A 67 -6.66 -3.74 3.50
N TYR A 68 -6.07 -4.45 4.45
CA TYR A 68 -4.75 -4.20 5.03
C TYR A 68 -3.68 -5.18 4.55
N ALA A 69 -3.97 -6.01 3.53
CA ALA A 69 -2.97 -6.92 2.98
C ALA A 69 -1.82 -6.14 2.34
N PRO A 70 -0.56 -6.59 2.52
CA PRO A 70 0.61 -5.92 1.98
C PRO A 70 0.78 -6.21 0.49
N ASP A 71 -0.15 -5.77 -0.33
CA ASP A 71 -0.05 -5.92 -1.78
C ASP A 71 0.68 -4.70 -2.36
N ARG A 72 1.94 -4.90 -2.71
CA ARG A 72 2.85 -3.84 -3.17
C ARG A 72 2.55 -3.32 -4.58
N ALA A 73 1.72 -4.04 -5.32
CA ALA A 73 1.39 -3.75 -6.72
C ALA A 73 -0.03 -3.21 -6.91
N GLN A 74 -0.72 -2.81 -5.86
CA GLN A 74 -2.09 -2.32 -5.99
C GLN A 74 -2.13 -1.01 -6.80
N ARG A 75 -2.72 -1.10 -7.96
CA ARG A 75 -3.06 0.09 -8.75
C ARG A 75 -4.18 0.86 -8.03
N LEU A 76 -4.21 2.18 -8.17
CA LEU A 76 -5.16 3.05 -7.49
C LEU A 76 -6.62 2.57 -7.63
N TYR A 77 -7.00 2.09 -8.83
CA TYR A 77 -8.36 1.59 -9.08
C TYR A 77 -8.70 0.34 -8.25
N SER A 78 -7.74 -0.59 -8.06
CA SER A 78 -7.99 -1.81 -7.26
C SER A 78 -8.19 -1.46 -5.79
N LEU A 79 -7.52 -0.45 -5.31
CA LEU A 79 -7.65 0.08 -3.95
C LEU A 79 -9.03 0.73 -3.75
N VAL A 80 -9.47 1.58 -4.69
CA VAL A 80 -10.81 2.19 -4.67
C VAL A 80 -11.89 1.12 -4.70
N PHE A 81 -11.76 0.12 -5.57
CA PHE A 81 -12.71 -0.98 -5.67
C PHE A 81 -12.76 -1.82 -4.39
N SER A 82 -11.61 -2.10 -3.77
CA SER A 82 -11.53 -2.85 -2.50
C SER A 82 -12.23 -2.12 -1.36
N VAL A 83 -12.02 -0.80 -1.24
CA VAL A 83 -12.71 0.03 -0.25
C VAL A 83 -14.21 0.04 -0.50
N ALA A 84 -14.64 0.29 -1.74
CA ALA A 84 -16.06 0.33 -2.09
C ALA A 84 -16.76 -1.00 -1.76
N ARG A 85 -16.14 -2.13 -2.15
CA ARG A 85 -16.65 -3.46 -1.84
C ARG A 85 -16.76 -3.70 -0.33
N ALA A 86 -15.72 -3.37 0.43
CA ALA A 86 -15.70 -3.57 1.88
C ALA A 86 -16.79 -2.73 2.56
N VAL A 87 -16.98 -1.48 2.13
CA VAL A 87 -18.04 -0.61 2.68
C VAL A 87 -19.43 -1.12 2.32
N VAL A 88 -19.66 -1.57 1.09
CA VAL A 88 -20.97 -2.15 0.71
C VAL A 88 -21.29 -3.38 1.56
N VAL A 89 -20.35 -4.30 1.73
CA VAL A 89 -20.54 -5.47 2.59
C VAL A 89 -20.78 -5.04 4.04
N GLY A 90 -20.01 -4.09 4.54
CA GLY A 90 -20.16 -3.52 5.89
C GLY A 90 -21.54 -2.91 6.10
N LEU A 91 -22.04 -2.12 5.15
CA LEU A 91 -23.38 -1.51 5.20
C LEU A 91 -24.48 -2.58 5.24
N VAL A 92 -24.39 -3.60 4.38
CA VAL A 92 -25.37 -4.68 4.37
C VAL A 92 -25.40 -5.39 5.72
N LEU A 93 -24.23 -5.72 6.30
CA LEU A 93 -24.13 -6.35 7.61
C LEU A 93 -24.61 -5.44 8.75
N LEU A 94 -24.29 -4.15 8.70
CA LEU A 94 -24.79 -3.17 9.66
C LEU A 94 -26.31 -3.06 9.58
N MET A 95 -26.86 -2.90 8.39
CA MET A 95 -28.32 -2.82 8.21
C MET A 95 -29.03 -4.11 8.68
N ALA A 96 -28.46 -5.28 8.37
CA ALA A 96 -28.99 -6.55 8.83
C ALA A 96 -28.93 -6.66 10.36
N SER A 97 -27.80 -6.35 10.99
CA SER A 97 -27.63 -6.43 12.44
C SER A 97 -28.53 -5.43 13.19
N LEU A 98 -28.64 -4.20 12.69
CA LEU A 98 -29.48 -3.18 13.28
C LEU A 98 -30.98 -3.44 13.07
N SER A 99 -31.38 -4.15 11.99
CA SER A 99 -32.78 -4.54 11.78
C SER A 99 -33.26 -5.58 12.78
N LEU A 100 -32.35 -6.36 13.38
CA LEU A 100 -32.67 -7.29 14.46
C LEU A 100 -32.93 -6.57 15.79
N TYR A 101 -32.47 -5.34 15.91
CA TYR A 101 -32.65 -4.52 17.11
C TYR A 101 -33.96 -3.75 17.03
N ARG A 102 -35.07 -4.38 17.49
CA ARG A 102 -36.44 -3.87 17.33
C ARG A 102 -36.78 -2.59 18.10
N THR A 103 -35.93 -2.17 19.05
CA THR A 103 -36.21 -1.04 19.94
C THR A 103 -35.89 0.32 19.33
N PHE A 104 -35.16 0.38 18.22
CA PHE A 104 -34.75 1.63 17.58
C PHE A 104 -34.73 1.53 16.04
N SER A 105 -35.47 2.45 15.39
CA SER A 105 -35.47 2.54 13.94
C SER A 105 -34.46 3.59 13.47
N PHE A 106 -33.36 3.14 12.88
CA PHE A 106 -32.39 4.05 12.27
C PHE A 106 -32.93 4.72 11.01
N SER A 107 -32.60 5.99 10.82
CA SER A 107 -32.94 6.70 9.59
C SER A 107 -32.26 6.07 8.38
N ARG A 108 -33.04 5.66 7.38
CA ARG A 108 -32.49 5.14 6.10
C ARG A 108 -31.59 6.15 5.42
N GLY A 109 -31.97 7.46 5.51
CA GLY A 109 -31.16 8.56 4.97
C GLY A 109 -29.79 8.67 5.65
N HIS A 110 -29.73 8.49 6.98
CA HIS A 110 -28.44 8.44 7.70
C HIS A 110 -27.56 7.30 7.20
N MET A 111 -28.12 6.09 7.04
CA MET A 111 -27.36 4.94 6.54
C MET A 111 -26.81 5.14 5.13
N LEU A 112 -27.62 5.74 4.24
CA LEU A 112 -27.17 6.10 2.90
C LEU A 112 -26.06 7.14 2.92
N LEU A 113 -26.19 8.19 3.72
CA LEU A 113 -25.15 9.22 3.87
C LEU A 113 -23.87 8.63 4.46
N PHE A 114 -23.96 7.80 5.48
CA PHE A 114 -22.83 7.08 6.04
C PHE A 114 -22.12 6.22 4.99
N GLY A 115 -22.91 5.52 4.16
CA GLY A 115 -22.42 4.69 3.06
C GLY A 115 -21.76 5.47 1.91
N VAL A 116 -21.98 6.77 1.82
CA VAL A 116 -21.33 7.65 0.83
C VAL A 116 -20.15 8.40 1.47
N ILE A 117 -20.37 9.01 2.63
CA ILE A 117 -19.38 9.87 3.28
C ILE A 117 -18.14 9.06 3.71
N THR A 118 -18.35 7.93 4.39
CA THR A 118 -17.26 7.13 4.92
C THR A 118 -16.30 6.61 3.84
N PRO A 119 -16.75 5.93 2.77
CA PRO A 119 -15.84 5.51 1.71
C PRO A 119 -15.18 6.67 0.98
N SER A 120 -15.89 7.79 0.81
CA SER A 120 -15.31 8.99 0.20
C SER A 120 -14.13 9.52 1.01
N LEU A 121 -14.26 9.60 2.34
CA LEU A 121 -13.18 10.00 3.25
C LEU A 121 -12.02 9.00 3.22
N MET A 122 -12.31 7.71 3.22
CA MET A 122 -11.27 6.66 3.16
C MET A 122 -10.50 6.70 1.83
N ILE A 123 -11.21 6.87 0.71
CA ILE A 123 -10.58 6.98 -0.61
C ILE A 123 -9.74 8.25 -0.69
N LEU A 124 -10.25 9.37 -0.20
CA LEU A 124 -9.53 10.64 -0.15
C LEU A 124 -8.23 10.53 0.65
N LEU A 125 -8.29 9.94 1.86
CA LEU A 125 -7.10 9.68 2.67
C LEU A 125 -6.07 8.86 1.89
N ARG A 126 -6.49 7.78 1.23
CA ARG A 126 -5.59 6.94 0.44
C ARG A 126 -4.96 7.65 -0.74
N ILE A 127 -5.74 8.49 -1.44
CA ILE A 127 -5.21 9.32 -2.53
C ILE A 127 -4.17 10.31 -1.99
N VAL A 128 -4.46 11.00 -0.89
CA VAL A 128 -3.53 11.94 -0.26
C VAL A 128 -2.24 11.24 0.17
N LEU A 129 -2.35 10.09 0.83
CA LEU A 129 -1.18 9.29 1.22
C LEU A 129 -0.36 8.83 0.00
N PHE A 130 -1.03 8.34 -1.05
CA PHE A 130 -0.37 7.94 -2.29
C PHE A 130 0.39 9.10 -2.93
N LEU A 131 -0.25 10.26 -3.06
CA LEU A 131 0.38 11.47 -3.61
C LEU A 131 1.54 11.96 -2.74
N ALA A 132 1.38 11.94 -1.42
CA ALA A 132 2.44 12.35 -0.48
C ALA A 132 3.67 11.43 -0.59
N ILE A 133 3.46 10.11 -0.61
CA ILE A 133 4.53 9.12 -0.77
C ILE A 133 5.21 9.29 -2.14
N THR A 134 4.43 9.49 -3.21
CA THR A 134 4.98 9.67 -4.56
C THR A 134 5.82 10.94 -4.63
N ARG A 135 5.34 12.06 -4.06
CA ARG A 135 6.12 13.29 -3.99
C ARG A 135 7.41 13.15 -3.17
N ALA A 136 7.33 12.50 -2.01
CA ALA A 136 8.51 12.25 -1.19
C ALA A 136 9.56 11.42 -1.93
N ARG A 137 9.14 10.43 -2.72
CA ARG A 137 10.04 9.63 -3.58
C ARG A 137 10.68 10.45 -4.69
N GLN A 138 9.91 11.32 -5.35
CA GLN A 138 10.45 12.23 -6.39
C GLN A 138 11.49 13.21 -5.83
N GLN A 139 11.42 13.54 -4.54
CA GLN A 139 12.40 14.36 -3.84
C GLN A 139 13.62 13.57 -3.32
N GLY A 140 13.79 12.33 -3.75
CA GLY A 140 14.91 11.49 -3.36
C GLY A 140 14.77 10.79 -2.00
N HIS A 141 13.60 10.91 -1.33
CA HIS A 141 13.37 10.23 -0.07
C HIS A 141 12.88 8.80 -0.29
N ASN A 142 13.49 7.86 0.44
CA ASN A 142 13.09 6.45 0.42
C ASN A 142 13.21 5.78 -0.97
N ILE A 143 14.22 6.18 -1.77
CA ILE A 143 14.60 5.50 -3.01
C ILE A 143 15.38 4.25 -2.64
N ARG A 144 15.05 3.15 -3.30
CA ARG A 144 15.73 1.87 -3.18
C ARG A 144 16.58 1.64 -4.43
N ARG A 145 17.87 1.49 -4.23
CA ARG A 145 18.80 1.26 -5.33
C ARG A 145 18.79 -0.19 -5.75
N VAL A 146 18.78 -0.37 -7.05
CA VAL A 146 18.67 -1.67 -7.73
C VAL A 146 19.91 -1.84 -8.59
N LEU A 147 20.60 -2.96 -8.42
CA LEU A 147 21.65 -3.41 -9.31
C LEU A 147 21.09 -4.54 -10.17
N ILE A 148 21.32 -4.51 -11.47
CA ILE A 148 20.87 -5.54 -12.42
C ILE A 148 22.06 -6.34 -12.89
N VAL A 149 22.01 -7.65 -12.72
CA VAL A 149 23.04 -8.59 -13.21
C VAL A 149 22.57 -9.18 -14.54
N GLY A 150 23.23 -8.81 -15.61
CA GLY A 150 22.90 -9.14 -16.99
C GLY A 150 22.40 -7.92 -17.78
N ASP A 151 23.24 -7.36 -18.67
CA ASP A 151 22.89 -6.30 -19.61
C ASP A 151 22.36 -6.90 -20.91
N ASN A 152 21.23 -7.58 -20.83
CA ASN A 152 20.54 -8.20 -21.94
C ASN A 152 19.15 -7.58 -22.15
N ALA A 153 18.42 -8.06 -23.17
CA ALA A 153 17.08 -7.54 -23.46
C ALA A 153 16.11 -7.60 -22.28
N VAL A 154 16.27 -8.57 -21.34
CA VAL A 154 15.44 -8.70 -20.14
C VAL A 154 15.85 -7.66 -19.10
N GLY A 155 17.17 -7.53 -18.84
CA GLY A 155 17.70 -6.55 -17.90
C GLY A 155 17.35 -5.11 -18.32
N ARG A 156 17.49 -4.79 -19.60
CA ARG A 156 17.16 -3.46 -20.12
C ARG A 156 15.66 -3.16 -20.05
N ARG A 157 14.79 -4.12 -20.40
CA ARG A 157 13.32 -3.97 -20.21
C ARG A 157 12.94 -3.77 -18.76
N LEU A 158 13.65 -4.41 -17.83
CA LEU A 158 13.42 -4.23 -16.41
C LEU A 158 13.81 -2.82 -15.96
N ALA A 159 14.96 -2.31 -16.42
CA ALA A 159 15.40 -0.95 -16.15
C ALA A 159 14.43 0.09 -16.73
N GLU A 160 13.99 -0.10 -17.96
CA GLU A 160 12.98 0.75 -18.62
C GLU A 160 11.67 0.76 -17.82
N ALA A 161 11.21 -0.42 -17.35
CA ALA A 161 10.01 -0.52 -16.53
C ALA A 161 10.16 0.25 -15.22
N PHE A 162 11.31 0.19 -14.55
CA PHE A 162 11.56 0.96 -13.33
C PHE A 162 11.60 2.47 -13.60
N ALA A 163 12.20 2.91 -14.72
CA ALA A 163 12.19 4.30 -15.13
C ALA A 163 10.80 4.82 -15.49
N GLN A 164 9.97 3.96 -16.11
CA GLN A 164 8.59 4.30 -16.49
C GLN A 164 7.65 4.43 -15.27
N TYR A 165 7.98 3.75 -14.14
CA TYR A 165 7.13 3.74 -12.94
C TYR A 165 7.85 4.31 -11.71
N PRO A 166 8.15 5.64 -11.66
CA PRO A 166 8.87 6.28 -10.55
C PRO A 166 8.21 6.10 -9.18
N TRP A 167 6.89 5.84 -9.18
CA TRP A 167 6.14 5.58 -7.96
C TRP A 167 6.59 4.30 -7.23
N MET A 168 7.29 3.38 -7.90
CA MET A 168 7.89 2.19 -7.27
C MET A 168 9.04 2.58 -6.33
N GLY A 169 9.65 3.75 -6.54
CA GLY A 169 10.79 4.23 -5.76
C GLY A 169 12.02 3.34 -5.94
N LEU A 170 12.20 2.77 -7.14
CA LEU A 170 13.34 1.97 -7.52
C LEU A 170 14.22 2.78 -8.48
N GLU A 171 15.52 2.86 -8.18
CA GLU A 171 16.53 3.52 -8.99
C GLU A 171 17.57 2.48 -9.42
N VAL A 172 17.71 2.27 -10.73
CA VAL A 172 18.75 1.39 -11.27
C VAL A 172 20.07 2.13 -11.22
N VAL A 173 21.04 1.58 -10.47
CA VAL A 173 22.38 2.17 -10.33
C VAL A 173 23.33 1.74 -11.45
N GLY A 174 23.05 0.61 -12.11
CA GLY A 174 23.83 0.10 -13.23
C GLY A 174 23.60 -1.39 -13.45
N PHE A 175 24.37 -1.90 -14.39
CA PHE A 175 24.37 -3.30 -14.79
C PHE A 175 25.72 -3.95 -14.47
N LEU A 176 25.72 -5.25 -14.24
CA LEU A 176 26.92 -6.09 -14.24
C LEU A 176 26.78 -7.13 -15.34
N ASP A 177 27.76 -7.16 -16.26
CA ASP A 177 27.75 -8.14 -17.35
C ASP A 177 29.20 -8.49 -17.73
N ASP A 178 29.42 -9.73 -18.18
CA ASP A 178 30.76 -10.18 -18.57
C ASP A 178 31.08 -9.90 -20.04
N GLN A 179 30.08 -9.62 -20.85
CA GLN A 179 30.20 -9.49 -22.29
C GLN A 179 29.78 -8.11 -22.83
N ALA A 180 28.96 -7.39 -22.06
CA ALA A 180 28.50 -6.06 -22.46
C ALA A 180 29.45 -4.98 -21.95
N GLU A 181 29.74 -4.00 -22.82
CA GLU A 181 30.47 -2.79 -22.50
C GLU A 181 29.56 -1.58 -22.76
N GLY A 182 29.47 -0.68 -21.80
CA GLY A 182 28.63 0.49 -21.92
C GLY A 182 28.77 1.43 -20.70
N PRO A 183 28.28 2.66 -20.81
CA PRO A 183 28.39 3.64 -19.72
C PRO A 183 27.62 3.23 -18.45
N ASP A 184 26.64 2.36 -18.60
CA ASP A 184 25.79 1.89 -17.49
C ASP A 184 26.28 0.55 -16.91
N VAL A 185 27.32 -0.07 -17.51
CA VAL A 185 27.93 -1.33 -17.05
C VAL A 185 29.05 -1.02 -16.06
N LEU A 186 28.88 -1.47 -14.81
CA LEU A 186 29.78 -1.18 -13.70
C LEU A 186 30.95 -2.17 -13.61
N GLY A 187 30.84 -3.34 -14.25
CA GLY A 187 31.88 -4.35 -14.25
C GLY A 187 31.35 -5.76 -14.55
N PRO A 188 32.22 -6.77 -14.43
CA PRO A 188 31.83 -8.16 -14.63
C PRO A 188 30.91 -8.69 -13.50
N VAL A 189 30.20 -9.75 -13.81
CA VAL A 189 29.25 -10.38 -12.87
C VAL A 189 29.94 -10.86 -11.57
N ALA A 190 31.24 -11.20 -11.64
CA ALA A 190 32.01 -11.62 -10.48
C ALA A 190 32.16 -10.52 -9.41
N ASP A 191 32.10 -9.26 -9.79
CA ASP A 191 32.31 -8.10 -8.91
C ASP A 191 31.04 -7.68 -8.15
N VAL A 192 29.95 -8.46 -8.23
CA VAL A 192 28.66 -8.10 -7.63
C VAL A 192 28.77 -7.82 -6.13
N THR A 193 29.57 -8.59 -5.40
CA THR A 193 29.78 -8.41 -3.96
C THR A 193 30.57 -7.15 -3.65
N ASP A 194 31.60 -6.87 -4.43
CA ASP A 194 32.47 -5.71 -4.27
C ASP A 194 31.69 -4.42 -4.58
N GLN A 195 30.86 -4.44 -5.63
CA GLN A 195 29.98 -3.32 -5.97
C GLN A 195 28.93 -3.06 -4.86
N VAL A 196 28.33 -4.11 -4.31
CA VAL A 196 27.39 -3.96 -3.18
C VAL A 196 28.07 -3.34 -1.97
N ASP A 197 29.28 -3.78 -1.63
CA ASP A 197 30.05 -3.27 -0.50
C ASP A 197 30.53 -1.83 -0.76
N GLN A 198 30.94 -1.49 -1.99
CA GLN A 198 31.36 -0.15 -2.39
C GLN A 198 30.18 0.85 -2.25
N PHE A 199 29.02 0.53 -2.80
CA PHE A 199 27.82 1.38 -2.67
C PHE A 199 27.37 1.53 -1.21
N ALA A 200 27.54 0.50 -0.38
CA ALA A 200 27.28 0.58 1.04
C ALA A 200 28.25 1.53 1.77
N GLY A 201 29.55 1.48 1.40
CA GLY A 201 30.58 2.38 1.92
C GLY A 201 30.33 3.84 1.57
N ASP A 202 29.80 4.13 0.38
CA ASP A 202 29.43 5.46 -0.09
C ASP A 202 28.14 6.01 0.53
N GLY A 203 27.54 5.32 1.50
CA GLY A 203 26.28 5.71 2.11
C GLY A 203 25.05 5.54 1.19
N ARG A 204 25.20 4.76 0.13
CA ARG A 204 24.18 4.50 -0.90
C ARG A 204 23.89 3.00 -1.05
N PRO A 205 23.47 2.28 -0.01
CA PRO A 205 23.37 0.83 -0.05
C PRO A 205 22.42 0.35 -1.14
N ILE A 206 22.81 -0.71 -1.84
CA ILE A 206 21.96 -1.43 -2.79
C ILE A 206 20.93 -2.21 -2.00
N SER A 207 19.65 -2.02 -2.35
CA SER A 207 18.52 -2.69 -1.66
C SER A 207 18.10 -3.98 -2.33
N TYR A 208 18.25 -4.06 -3.65
CA TYR A 208 17.88 -5.22 -4.46
C TYR A 208 18.93 -5.49 -5.53
N VAL A 209 19.19 -6.79 -5.76
CA VAL A 209 19.92 -7.26 -6.93
C VAL A 209 18.96 -8.11 -7.75
N TYR A 210 18.73 -7.71 -8.99
CA TYR A 210 17.93 -8.47 -9.94
C TYR A 210 18.82 -9.27 -10.87
N LEU A 211 18.56 -10.57 -10.97
CA LEU A 211 19.34 -11.48 -11.79
C LEU A 211 18.62 -11.68 -13.13
N ALA A 212 19.09 -11.00 -14.18
CA ALA A 212 18.60 -11.10 -15.53
C ALA A 212 19.49 -12.02 -16.40
N LEU A 213 20.06 -13.06 -15.81
CA LEU A 213 20.91 -14.02 -16.52
C LEU A 213 20.09 -15.07 -17.25
N PRO A 214 20.56 -15.56 -18.42
CA PRO A 214 19.90 -16.65 -19.12
C PRO A 214 19.96 -17.95 -18.30
N LEU A 215 18.93 -18.79 -18.43
CA LEU A 215 18.83 -20.06 -17.70
C LEU A 215 20.00 -21.04 -17.97
N THR A 216 20.75 -20.84 -19.06
CA THR A 216 21.99 -21.58 -19.35
C THR A 216 23.11 -21.32 -18.35
N ALA A 217 23.03 -20.23 -17.57
CA ALA A 217 24.00 -19.86 -16.55
C ALA A 217 23.59 -20.33 -15.12
N LEU A 218 22.76 -21.36 -14.99
CA LEU A 218 22.25 -21.89 -13.72
C LEU A 218 23.32 -22.15 -12.64
N PRO A 219 24.50 -22.76 -12.93
CA PRO A 219 25.52 -22.97 -11.89
C PRO A 219 26.05 -21.66 -11.31
N ARG A 220 26.20 -20.64 -12.14
CA ARG A 220 26.68 -19.30 -11.74
C ARG A 220 25.61 -18.56 -10.93
N LEU A 221 24.35 -18.74 -11.30
CA LEU A 221 23.21 -18.17 -10.59
C LEU A 221 23.13 -18.73 -9.15
N GLN A 222 23.38 -20.02 -8.95
CA GLN A 222 23.42 -20.63 -7.62
C GLN A 222 24.58 -20.10 -6.76
N GLN A 223 25.75 -19.88 -7.34
CA GLN A 223 26.89 -19.27 -6.65
C GLN A 223 26.55 -17.83 -6.21
N LEU A 224 26.04 -17.00 -7.10
CA LEU A 224 25.61 -15.63 -6.80
C LEU A 224 24.56 -15.58 -5.70
N LEU A 225 23.56 -16.46 -5.73
CA LEU A 225 22.54 -16.55 -4.69
C LEU A 225 23.14 -16.88 -3.33
N THR A 226 24.13 -17.77 -3.28
CA THR A 226 24.79 -18.15 -2.03
C THR A 226 25.61 -16.97 -1.48
N ASP A 227 26.40 -16.31 -2.32
CA ASP A 227 27.26 -15.20 -1.92
C ASP A 227 26.46 -13.95 -1.48
N LEU A 228 25.36 -13.67 -2.16
CA LEU A 228 24.49 -12.54 -1.85
C LEU A 228 23.55 -12.80 -0.68
N SER A 229 23.18 -14.05 -0.40
CA SER A 229 22.24 -14.39 0.69
C SER A 229 22.73 -13.95 2.08
N THR A 230 24.04 -13.87 2.28
CA THR A 230 24.66 -13.42 3.53
C THR A 230 24.77 -11.91 3.67
N ARG A 231 24.66 -11.15 2.57
CA ARG A 231 24.94 -9.71 2.54
C ARG A 231 23.74 -8.84 2.21
N LEU A 232 22.76 -9.37 1.46
CA LEU A 232 21.57 -8.62 1.01
C LEU A 232 20.29 -9.12 1.68
N THR A 233 19.40 -8.18 1.94
CA THR A 233 18.08 -8.48 2.51
C THR A 233 17.14 -9.10 1.45
N HIS A 234 17.38 -8.85 0.16
CA HIS A 234 16.54 -9.35 -0.94
C HIS A 234 17.34 -9.54 -2.24
N VAL A 235 17.39 -10.80 -2.71
CA VAL A 235 17.81 -11.17 -4.07
C VAL A 235 16.55 -11.60 -4.83
N CYS A 236 16.36 -11.07 -6.03
CA CYS A 236 15.19 -11.34 -6.88
C CYS A 236 15.61 -11.85 -8.26
#